data_a1e3b885aefce8149bddee37ada63258
#
_entry.id   a1e3b885aefce8149bddee37ada63258
#
_cell.length_a   1.000
_cell.length_b   1.000
_cell.length_c   1.000
_cell.angle_alpha   90.00
_cell.angle_beta   90.00
_cell.angle_gamma   90.00
#
_symmetry.space_group_name_H-M   'P 1'
#
loop_
_entity.id
_entity.type
_entity.pdbx_description
1 polymer ?
#
loop_
_entity_poly.entity_id
_entity_poly.type
_entity_poly.pdbx_seq_one_letter_code
_entity_poly.pdbx_strand_id
1 'polypeptide(L)'
;MQSKRGTLSGLRRSPSGTETYDSHLERDYMVELEHDPAVTHWTKQHSIVIPYRLFGIPRRYHPDFLVTYKDGSKQLHETKGLPLLFWLSTRLKRESAERYCAAQGWKYKLVTKGLRWR
;
A
#
# COMPACT_ATOMS: atom_id res chain seq x y z
N MET A 1 -19.77 -3.09 -17.29
CA MET A 1 -19.00 -2.36 -16.25
C MET A 1 -17.60 -2.10 -16.75
N GLN A 2 -17.15 -0.87 -16.68
CA GLN A 2 -15.80 -0.54 -17.11
C GLN A 2 -14.79 -0.97 -16.06
N SER A 3 -13.70 -1.56 -16.54
CA SER A 3 -12.56 -1.86 -15.69
C SER A 3 -11.89 -0.55 -15.26
N LYS A 4 -11.55 -0.44 -13.97
CA LYS A 4 -10.79 0.69 -13.46
C LYS A 4 -9.28 0.41 -13.45
N ARG A 5 -8.90 -0.76 -13.91
CA ARG A 5 -7.51 -1.16 -13.98
C ARG A 5 -6.76 -0.42 -15.07
N GLY A 6 -5.49 -0.22 -14.82
CA GLY A 6 -4.62 0.41 -15.80
C GLY A 6 -3.17 0.34 -15.38
N THR A 7 -2.33 1.01 -16.15
CA THR A 7 -0.89 1.01 -15.99
C THR A 7 -0.36 2.43 -16.09
N LEU A 8 0.53 2.82 -15.18
CA LEU A 8 1.31 4.03 -15.30
C LEU A 8 2.72 3.67 -15.73
N SER A 9 3.25 4.41 -16.69
CA SER A 9 4.59 4.21 -17.25
C SER A 9 5.41 5.50 -17.12
N GLY A 10 6.71 5.41 -17.39
CA GLY A 10 7.60 6.56 -17.30
C GLY A 10 7.81 7.03 -15.88
N LEU A 11 7.61 6.16 -14.90
CA LEU A 11 7.79 6.47 -13.49
C LEU A 11 9.28 6.53 -13.15
N ARG A 12 9.69 7.59 -12.49
CA ARG A 12 11.09 7.77 -12.13
C ARG A 12 11.44 7.13 -10.79
N ARG A 13 10.46 6.97 -9.91
CA ARG A 13 10.70 6.48 -8.55
C ARG A 13 10.33 5.03 -8.35
N SER A 14 9.65 4.42 -9.32
CA SER A 14 9.42 2.99 -9.34
C SER A 14 10.62 2.30 -9.99
N PRO A 15 11.16 1.24 -9.38
CA PRO A 15 12.32 0.55 -9.94
C PRO A 15 12.11 0.02 -11.36
N SER A 16 10.90 -0.44 -11.69
CA SER A 16 10.60 -0.94 -13.04
C SER A 16 10.18 0.17 -14.00
N GLY A 17 9.86 1.35 -13.50
CA GLY A 17 9.32 2.44 -14.30
C GLY A 17 7.87 2.27 -14.69
N THR A 18 7.25 1.16 -14.35
CA THR A 18 5.87 0.82 -14.72
C THR A 18 5.18 0.14 -13.55
N GLU A 19 3.98 0.62 -13.20
CA GLU A 19 3.19 0.04 -12.12
C GLU A 19 1.74 -0.06 -12.56
N THR A 20 1.05 -1.12 -12.14
CA THR A 20 -0.36 -1.30 -12.45
C THR A 20 -1.22 -0.90 -11.26
N TYR A 21 -2.44 -0.44 -11.54
CA TYR A 21 -3.40 -0.10 -10.49
C TYR A 21 -4.72 -0.82 -10.74
N ASP A 22 -5.42 -1.15 -9.66
CA ASP A 22 -6.71 -1.84 -9.72
C ASP A 22 -7.89 -0.90 -9.42
N SER A 23 -7.63 0.34 -9.04
CA SER A 23 -8.66 1.33 -8.74
C SER A 23 -8.14 2.74 -9.02
N HIS A 24 -9.06 3.70 -9.17
CA HIS A 24 -8.68 5.11 -9.34
C HIS A 24 -8.06 5.68 -8.06
N LEU A 25 -8.50 5.22 -6.89
CA LEU A 25 -7.89 5.62 -5.62
C LEU A 25 -6.40 5.22 -5.59
N GLU A 26 -6.12 4.00 -6.01
CA GLU A 26 -4.76 3.49 -6.09
C GLU A 26 -3.94 4.30 -7.09
N ARG A 27 -4.49 4.57 -8.28
CA ARG A 27 -3.83 5.38 -9.30
C ARG A 27 -3.49 6.77 -8.77
N ASP A 28 -4.45 7.42 -8.11
CA ASP A 28 -4.25 8.76 -7.59
C ASP A 28 -3.16 8.79 -6.52
N TYR A 29 -3.12 7.76 -5.69
CA TYR A 29 -2.09 7.65 -4.68
C TYR A 29 -0.70 7.39 -5.30
N MET A 30 -0.64 6.61 -6.35
CA MET A 30 0.62 6.38 -7.08
C MET A 30 1.19 7.69 -7.62
N VAL A 31 0.33 8.54 -8.19
CA VAL A 31 0.74 9.85 -8.68
C VAL A 31 1.25 10.72 -7.52
N GLU A 32 0.59 10.65 -6.38
CA GLU A 32 1.02 11.38 -5.19
C GLU A 32 2.40 10.93 -4.73
N LEU A 33 2.65 9.63 -4.66
CA LEU A 33 3.96 9.09 -4.27
C LEU A 33 5.05 9.51 -5.26
N GLU A 34 4.72 9.53 -6.54
CA GLU A 34 5.68 9.90 -7.59
C GLU A 34 6.12 11.36 -7.47
N HIS A 35 5.28 12.22 -6.89
CA HIS A 35 5.54 13.64 -6.77
C HIS A 35 5.90 14.10 -5.35
N ASP A 36 5.85 13.20 -4.36
CA ASP A 36 6.19 13.53 -2.99
C ASP A 36 7.71 13.70 -2.86
N PRO A 37 8.18 14.91 -2.51
CA PRO A 37 9.64 15.15 -2.44
C PRO A 37 10.35 14.35 -1.35
N ALA A 38 9.63 13.81 -0.38
CA ALA A 38 10.22 12.97 0.68
C ALA A 38 10.43 11.54 0.25
N VAL A 39 9.82 11.11 -0.86
CA VAL A 39 9.86 9.73 -1.34
C VAL A 39 11.01 9.55 -2.33
N THR A 40 11.87 8.55 -2.07
CA THR A 40 12.93 8.18 -2.98
C THR A 40 12.46 7.10 -3.97
N HIS A 41 11.79 6.08 -3.45
CA HIS A 41 11.29 4.96 -4.25
C HIS A 41 9.95 4.51 -3.72
N TRP A 42 9.13 3.99 -4.61
CA TRP A 42 7.88 3.31 -4.25
C TRP A 42 7.61 2.22 -5.28
N THR A 43 6.96 1.14 -4.86
CA THR A 43 6.58 0.08 -5.80
C THR A 43 5.45 -0.77 -5.22
N LYS A 44 4.62 -1.29 -6.11
CA LYS A 44 3.68 -2.37 -5.80
C LYS A 44 4.31 -3.75 -6.01
N GLN A 45 5.43 -3.78 -6.70
CA GLN A 45 6.11 -5.02 -7.09
C GLN A 45 7.13 -5.43 -6.03
N HIS A 46 6.69 -5.47 -4.77
CA HIS A 46 7.50 -5.96 -3.67
C HIS A 46 7.10 -7.39 -3.32
N SER A 47 7.96 -8.09 -2.60
CA SER A 47 7.74 -9.49 -2.24
C SER A 47 7.16 -9.68 -0.84
N ILE A 48 6.78 -8.60 -0.16
CA ILE A 48 6.33 -8.70 1.22
C ILE A 48 4.92 -9.29 1.26
N VAL A 49 4.79 -10.40 1.98
CA VAL A 49 3.51 -11.07 2.24
C VAL A 49 3.39 -11.27 3.73
N ILE A 50 2.30 -10.81 4.31
CA ILE A 50 2.08 -10.84 5.75
C ILE A 50 0.99 -11.84 6.06
N PRO A 51 1.30 -12.91 6.82
CA PRO A 51 0.27 -13.88 7.21
C PRO A 51 -0.66 -13.28 8.26
N TYR A 52 -1.94 -13.62 8.15
CA TYR A 52 -2.92 -13.30 9.18
C TYR A 52 -3.96 -14.42 9.22
N ARG A 53 -4.86 -14.37 10.18
CA ARG A 53 -5.93 -15.36 10.30
C ARG A 53 -7.28 -14.67 10.27
N LEU A 54 -8.22 -15.27 9.53
CA LEU A 54 -9.62 -14.84 9.49
C LEU A 54 -10.44 -16.04 9.96
N PHE A 55 -11.09 -15.91 11.10
CA PHE A 55 -11.84 -17.01 11.73
C PHE A 55 -10.99 -18.29 11.86
N GLY A 56 -9.72 -18.12 12.25
CA GLY A 56 -8.78 -19.24 12.41
C GLY A 56 -8.20 -19.77 11.10
N ILE A 57 -8.67 -19.29 9.95
CA ILE A 57 -8.19 -19.74 8.65
C ILE A 57 -6.99 -18.91 8.22
N PRO A 58 -5.83 -19.54 7.90
CA PRO A 58 -4.66 -18.81 7.42
C PRO A 58 -4.94 -18.07 6.13
N ARG A 59 -4.51 -16.82 6.06
CA ARG A 59 -4.63 -15.94 4.90
C ARG A 59 -3.30 -15.24 4.66
N ARG A 60 -3.14 -14.69 3.47
CA ARG A 60 -1.94 -13.97 3.08
C ARG A 60 -2.32 -12.58 2.62
N TYR A 61 -1.61 -11.58 3.13
CA TYR A 61 -1.86 -10.17 2.81
C TYR A 61 -0.63 -9.58 2.13
N HIS A 62 -0.83 -9.07 0.92
CA HIS A 62 0.19 -8.35 0.17
C HIS A 62 -0.20 -6.86 0.19
N PRO A 63 0.46 -6.02 1.02
CA PRO A 63 0.17 -4.58 1.05
C PRO A 63 0.39 -3.94 -0.32
N ASP A 64 -0.36 -2.87 -0.62
CA ASP A 64 -0.29 -2.25 -1.94
C ASP A 64 1.11 -1.72 -2.26
N PHE A 65 1.70 -0.93 -1.35
CA PHE A 65 2.91 -0.18 -1.66
C PHE A 65 3.99 -0.36 -0.61
N LEU A 66 5.21 -0.56 -1.08
CA LEU A 66 6.42 -0.38 -0.28
C LEU A 66 7.01 0.97 -0.66
N VAL A 67 7.15 1.86 0.32
CA VAL A 67 7.62 3.23 0.11
C VAL A 67 8.93 3.43 0.86
N THR A 68 9.93 3.96 0.17
CA THR A 68 11.23 4.29 0.75
C THR A 68 11.40 5.80 0.73
N TYR A 69 11.74 6.38 1.87
CA TYR A 69 11.91 7.81 2.04
C TYR A 69 13.37 8.22 1.96
N LYS A 70 13.61 9.51 1.75
CA LYS A 70 14.97 10.05 1.61
C LYS A 70 15.85 9.83 2.83
N ASP A 71 15.24 9.74 4.01
CA ASP A 71 15.98 9.47 5.25
C ASP A 71 16.34 7.98 5.41
N GLY A 72 16.00 7.15 4.43
CA GLY A 72 16.24 5.71 4.46
C GLY A 72 15.15 4.90 5.12
N SER A 73 14.15 5.53 5.72
CA SER A 73 13.04 4.82 6.35
C SER A 73 12.13 4.22 5.30
N LYS A 74 11.40 3.16 5.70
CA LYS A 74 10.45 2.48 4.83
C LYS A 74 9.08 2.40 5.49
N GLN A 75 8.05 2.37 4.66
CA GLN A 75 6.68 2.22 5.11
C GLN A 75 5.92 1.31 4.15
N LEU A 76 4.92 0.63 4.68
CA LEU A 76 3.94 -0.09 3.87
C LEU A 76 2.65 0.71 3.85
N HIS A 77 2.13 0.98 2.67
CA HIS A 77 0.90 1.73 2.50
C HIS A 77 -0.15 0.87 1.81
N GLU A 78 -1.39 1.02 2.26
CA GLU A 78 -2.55 0.34 1.67
C GLU A 78 -3.61 1.38 1.34
N THR A 79 -4.18 1.30 0.13
CA THR A 79 -5.33 2.12 -0.23
C THR A 79 -6.60 1.30 -0.01
N LYS A 80 -7.63 1.91 0.55
CA LYS A 80 -8.89 1.20 0.83
C LYS A 80 -10.06 2.17 0.72
N GLY A 81 -11.09 1.78 -0.05
CA GLY A 81 -12.31 2.57 -0.14
C GLY A 81 -13.05 2.63 1.20
N LEU A 82 -13.75 3.74 1.45
CA LEU A 82 -14.40 3.99 2.73
C LEU A 82 -15.26 2.86 3.26
N PRO A 83 -16.15 2.25 2.45
CA PRO A 83 -16.99 1.16 2.98
C PRO A 83 -16.17 -0.03 3.49
N LEU A 84 -15.03 -0.29 2.88
CA LEU A 84 -14.21 -1.46 3.20
C LEU A 84 -13.31 -1.25 4.40
N LEU A 85 -13.16 0.00 4.89
CA LEU A 85 -12.35 0.30 6.07
C LEU A 85 -12.87 -0.41 7.33
N PHE A 86 -14.18 -0.63 7.39
CA PHE A 86 -14.81 -1.17 8.59
C PHE A 86 -14.99 -2.69 8.53
N TRP A 87 -14.53 -3.34 7.47
CA TRP A 87 -14.62 -4.81 7.38
C TRP A 87 -13.61 -5.45 8.31
N LEU A 88 -14.00 -6.59 8.88
CA LEU A 88 -13.14 -7.34 9.78
C LEU A 88 -11.82 -7.73 9.13
N SER A 89 -11.85 -8.16 7.86
CA SER A 89 -10.62 -8.53 7.16
C SER A 89 -9.65 -7.36 7.04
N THR A 90 -10.17 -6.14 6.80
CA THR A 90 -9.33 -4.93 6.72
C THR A 90 -8.66 -4.66 8.06
N ARG A 91 -9.41 -4.78 9.16
CA ARG A 91 -8.89 -4.60 10.51
C ARG A 91 -7.79 -5.61 10.83
N LEU A 92 -8.03 -6.88 10.52
CA LEU A 92 -7.07 -7.95 10.81
C LEU A 92 -5.79 -7.79 9.99
N LYS A 93 -5.93 -7.41 8.71
CA LYS A 93 -4.78 -7.13 7.85
C LYS A 93 -3.96 -5.97 8.42
N ARG A 94 -4.63 -4.88 8.81
CA ARG A 94 -3.96 -3.72 9.37
C ARG A 94 -3.19 -4.07 10.65
N GLU A 95 -3.83 -4.78 11.58
CA GLU A 95 -3.17 -5.17 12.83
C GLU A 95 -1.93 -6.02 12.56
N SER A 96 -2.03 -6.98 11.64
CA SER A 96 -0.90 -7.83 11.27
C SER A 96 0.21 -7.03 10.59
N ALA A 97 -0.15 -6.09 9.72
CA ALA A 97 0.82 -5.25 9.03
C ALA A 97 1.51 -4.29 9.99
N GLU A 98 0.79 -3.75 10.96
CA GLU A 98 1.39 -2.88 11.98
C GLU A 98 2.42 -3.64 12.81
N ARG A 99 2.12 -4.89 13.19
CA ARG A 99 3.09 -5.73 13.91
C ARG A 99 4.31 -6.05 13.05
N TYR A 100 4.08 -6.40 11.79
CA TYR A 100 5.18 -6.67 10.86
C TYR A 100 6.08 -5.44 10.70
N CYS A 101 5.48 -4.28 10.45
CA CYS A 101 6.23 -3.05 10.29
C CYS A 101 7.01 -2.69 11.56
N ALA A 102 6.39 -2.82 12.74
CA ALA A 102 7.06 -2.55 14.00
C ALA A 102 8.32 -3.42 14.18
N ALA A 103 8.24 -4.69 13.80
CA ALA A 103 9.36 -5.61 13.88
C ALA A 103 10.50 -5.20 12.93
N GLN A 104 10.17 -4.56 11.81
CA GLN A 104 11.16 -4.08 10.83
C GLN A 104 11.67 -2.67 11.14
N GLY A 105 11.08 -1.98 12.09
CA GLY A 105 11.35 -0.56 12.30
C GLY A 105 10.65 0.34 11.30
N TRP A 106 9.58 -0.15 10.68
CA TRP A 106 8.80 0.56 9.66
C TRP A 106 7.47 1.04 10.22
N LYS A 107 6.74 1.83 9.42
CA LYS A 107 5.38 2.25 9.72
C LYS A 107 4.42 1.72 8.67
N TYR A 108 3.17 1.55 9.06
CA TYR A 108 2.08 1.17 8.18
C TYR A 108 1.10 2.34 8.07
N LYS A 109 0.62 2.62 6.86
CA LYS A 109 -0.39 3.64 6.62
C LYS A 109 -1.55 3.08 5.83
N LEU A 110 -2.76 3.36 6.29
CA LEU A 110 -3.99 3.07 5.56
C LEU A 110 -4.47 4.38 4.95
N VAL A 111 -4.63 4.39 3.64
CA VAL A 111 -4.99 5.58 2.87
C VAL A 111 -6.36 5.38 2.25
N THR A 112 -7.23 6.35 2.42
CA THR A 112 -8.54 6.34 1.77
C THR A 112 -8.80 7.70 1.12
N LYS A 113 -9.79 7.75 0.23
CA LYS A 113 -10.09 8.97 -0.53
C LYS A 113 -10.33 10.15 0.42
N GLY A 114 -9.49 11.18 0.30
CA GLY A 114 -9.59 12.38 1.09
C GLY A 114 -9.13 12.29 2.53
N LEU A 115 -8.69 11.11 2.99
CA LEU A 115 -8.25 10.89 4.36
C LEU A 115 -6.97 10.06 4.40
N ARG A 116 -6.12 10.36 5.38
CA ARG A 116 -4.94 9.56 5.66
C ARG A 116 -4.96 9.13 7.11
N TRP A 117 -4.73 7.84 7.32
CA TRP A 117 -4.67 7.26 8.67
C TRP A 117 -3.22 7.10 9.06
N ARG A 118 -2.91 7.56 10.26
CA ARG A 118 -1.55 7.54 10.77
C ARG A 118 -1.43 6.61 11.97
#